data_9dcb78e4e12faad226753746094b088c
#
_entry.id   9dcb78e4e12faad226753746094b088c
#
_cell.length_a   1.000
_cell.length_b   1.000
_cell.length_c   1.000
_cell.angle_alpha   90.00
_cell.angle_beta   90.00
_cell.angle_gamma   90.00
#
_symmetry.space_group_name_H-M   'P 1'
#
loop_
_entity.id
_entity.type
_entity.pdbx_description
1 polymer ?
#
loop_
_entity_poly.entity_id
_entity_poly.type
_entity_poly.pdbx_seq_one_letter_code
_entity_poly.pdbx_strand_id
1 'polypeptide(L)'
;LVLAALTAPLLLRAVARRPLRPFLPLYVVVAGGAGLVLAAQVVRGASLNDLFGAYAIVGEGGYDVGEVLKFLFWHVAELDLYVGVFPVAAFVLLAARARSLDAGAQELVVATVALAAWTLLVVAAFASRFAGAIEERNMFVLAPLLLIALLLWIDRGAPRPTVPAVVAALVAAVLPALIPYERFLQLKVRSDTLMIVPLWNVQDSVTLPRLDDVVLFAGLAAGALFLLVPRRYALVLPAALLGYFALAIHPIHAGPHGMERAAADALFEGIRVPHRDWIDRAVPDGARVAVLWTGRTHRFTVHQNEFFSRSVGPVYTLGGPMPGGFPETAVTVDETTGEARGMDGSIVSAEYALTDGSVALDGEPVARDERLGLTLYRTDGPLISTTSVIGVYNDQWSGAEVSYRRVRCRGGTLTVTLDSDPGLFDEPQTVTATSGGGRALMRLEPAESTQLRVPLAAKGGVCSARFTVSPTKVPGGGDTRELGVHFRAFEYTAP
;
A
#
# COMPACT_ATOMS: atom_id res chain seq x y z
N LEU A 1 5.33 -19.72 -4.68
CA LEU A 1 5.10 -20.74 -5.72
C LEU A 1 6.25 -21.74 -5.83
N VAL A 2 7.51 -21.30 -6.00
CA VAL A 2 8.68 -22.21 -6.15
C VAL A 2 8.79 -23.18 -4.97
N LEU A 3 8.74 -22.68 -3.74
CA LEU A 3 8.80 -23.51 -2.53
C LEU A 3 7.65 -24.51 -2.46
N ALA A 4 6.43 -24.11 -2.83
CA ALA A 4 5.29 -25.00 -2.89
C ALA A 4 5.50 -26.09 -3.95
N ALA A 5 5.99 -25.75 -5.15
CA ALA A 5 6.30 -26.70 -6.21
C ALA A 5 7.39 -27.72 -5.81
N LEU A 6 8.38 -27.30 -5.01
CA LEU A 6 9.43 -28.20 -4.52
C LEU A 6 8.94 -29.11 -3.38
N THR A 7 8.04 -28.63 -2.52
CA THR A 7 7.56 -29.39 -1.35
C THR A 7 6.41 -30.33 -1.68
N ALA A 8 5.56 -30.02 -2.66
CA ALA A 8 4.42 -30.86 -3.05
C ALA A 8 4.82 -32.31 -3.43
N PRO A 9 5.86 -32.58 -4.26
CA PRO A 9 6.31 -33.94 -4.52
C PRO A 9 6.82 -34.70 -3.28
N LEU A 10 7.46 -33.96 -2.34
CA LEU A 10 7.92 -34.57 -1.08
C LEU A 10 6.73 -34.98 -0.20
N LEU A 11 5.70 -34.14 -0.16
CA LEU A 11 4.44 -34.49 0.54
C LEU A 11 3.71 -35.64 -0.14
N LEU A 12 3.67 -35.70 -1.49
CA LEU A 12 3.12 -36.83 -2.23
C LEU A 12 3.85 -38.13 -1.91
N ARG A 13 5.17 -38.06 -1.80
CA ARG A 13 5.96 -39.22 -1.35
C ARG A 13 5.60 -39.66 0.08
N ALA A 14 5.43 -38.71 0.99
CA ALA A 14 5.11 -38.99 2.40
C ALA A 14 3.68 -39.53 2.57
N VAL A 15 2.71 -38.96 1.84
CA VAL A 15 1.29 -39.32 1.95
C VAL A 15 0.95 -40.54 1.10
N ALA A 16 1.34 -40.58 -0.16
CA ALA A 16 0.92 -41.58 -1.16
C ALA A 16 2.04 -42.56 -1.54
N ARG A 17 3.21 -42.47 -0.92
CA ARG A 17 4.41 -43.31 -1.20
C ARG A 17 4.86 -43.24 -2.67
N ARG A 18 4.56 -42.17 -3.38
CA ARG A 18 4.92 -42.02 -4.79
C ARG A 18 6.42 -41.77 -4.98
N PRO A 19 7.02 -42.32 -6.04
CA PRO A 19 8.43 -42.10 -6.33
C PRO A 19 8.68 -40.64 -6.72
N LEU A 20 9.86 -40.10 -6.36
CA LEU A 20 10.27 -38.73 -6.76
C LEU A 20 10.83 -38.64 -8.17
N ARG A 21 11.14 -39.80 -8.80
CA ARG A 21 11.74 -39.81 -10.16
C ARG A 21 11.01 -38.96 -11.20
N PRO A 22 9.65 -38.98 -11.29
CA PRO A 22 8.93 -38.14 -12.26
C PRO A 22 9.12 -36.64 -12.05
N PHE A 23 9.50 -36.23 -10.85
CA PHE A 23 9.70 -34.82 -10.49
C PHE A 23 11.17 -34.36 -10.58
N LEU A 24 12.12 -35.27 -10.91
CA LEU A 24 13.52 -34.88 -11.08
C LEU A 24 13.72 -33.73 -12.07
N PRO A 25 13.05 -33.68 -13.24
CA PRO A 25 13.18 -32.52 -14.14
C PRO A 25 12.82 -31.20 -13.49
N LEU A 26 11.79 -31.16 -12.64
CA LEU A 26 11.41 -29.95 -11.88
C LEU A 26 12.55 -29.49 -10.97
N TYR A 27 13.15 -30.40 -10.21
CA TYR A 27 14.26 -30.04 -9.31
C TYR A 27 15.50 -29.59 -10.07
N VAL A 28 15.81 -30.24 -11.22
CA VAL A 28 16.92 -29.84 -12.09
C VAL A 28 16.71 -28.45 -12.66
N VAL A 29 15.51 -28.15 -13.16
CA VAL A 29 15.19 -26.82 -13.73
C VAL A 29 15.26 -25.74 -12.66
N VAL A 30 14.69 -25.98 -11.47
CA VAL A 30 14.72 -25.00 -10.38
C VAL A 30 16.16 -24.81 -9.86
N ALA A 31 16.90 -25.87 -9.64
CA ALA A 31 18.29 -25.78 -9.17
C ALA A 31 19.20 -25.12 -10.22
N GLY A 32 19.05 -25.49 -11.51
CA GLY A 32 19.78 -24.91 -12.62
C GLY A 32 19.45 -23.43 -12.81
N GLY A 33 18.17 -23.05 -12.75
CA GLY A 33 17.73 -21.66 -12.84
C GLY A 33 18.27 -20.83 -11.67
N ALA A 34 18.17 -21.33 -10.45
CA ALA A 34 18.74 -20.67 -9.27
C ALA A 34 20.27 -20.51 -9.40
N GLY A 35 20.96 -21.55 -9.86
CA GLY A 35 22.41 -21.51 -10.10
C GLY A 35 22.81 -20.47 -11.16
N LEU A 36 22.05 -20.37 -12.26
CA LEU A 36 22.27 -19.35 -13.30
C LEU A 36 22.05 -17.92 -12.77
N VAL A 37 20.99 -17.71 -12.00
CA VAL A 37 20.71 -16.40 -11.38
C VAL A 37 21.82 -16.02 -10.43
N LEU A 38 22.24 -16.93 -9.55
CA LEU A 38 23.35 -16.69 -8.61
C LEU A 38 24.66 -16.40 -9.37
N ALA A 39 24.97 -17.15 -10.40
CA ALA A 39 26.16 -16.91 -11.21
C ALA A 39 26.12 -15.52 -11.90
N ALA A 40 24.96 -15.14 -12.44
CA ALA A 40 24.76 -13.82 -13.05
C ALA A 40 24.95 -12.68 -12.03
N GLN A 41 24.48 -12.84 -10.79
CA GLN A 41 24.70 -11.85 -9.72
C GLN A 41 26.16 -11.73 -9.34
N VAL A 42 26.87 -12.84 -9.18
CA VAL A 42 28.31 -12.83 -8.89
C VAL A 42 29.09 -12.12 -10.00
N VAL A 43 28.78 -12.42 -11.27
CA VAL A 43 29.43 -11.78 -12.43
C VAL A 43 29.15 -10.27 -12.47
N ARG A 44 27.96 -9.83 -12.06
CA ARG A 44 27.59 -8.41 -11.99
C ARG A 44 28.13 -7.68 -10.75
N GLY A 45 28.69 -8.40 -9.78
CA GLY A 45 29.09 -7.83 -8.49
C GLY A 45 27.91 -7.32 -7.65
N ALA A 46 26.68 -7.77 -7.97
CA ALA A 46 25.46 -7.36 -7.29
C ALA A 46 25.23 -8.19 -6.01
N SER A 47 24.58 -7.60 -5.01
CA SER A 47 24.24 -8.29 -3.78
C SER A 47 23.09 -9.28 -3.99
N LEU A 48 22.94 -10.28 -3.11
CA LEU A 48 21.79 -11.18 -3.15
C LEU A 48 20.48 -10.44 -2.84
N ASN A 49 20.54 -9.34 -2.09
CA ASN A 49 19.36 -8.52 -1.78
C ASN A 49 18.80 -7.83 -3.04
N ASP A 50 19.66 -7.52 -4.02
CA ASP A 50 19.22 -6.90 -5.28
C ASP A 50 18.27 -7.80 -6.09
N LEU A 51 18.28 -9.12 -5.83
CA LEU A 51 17.32 -10.05 -6.43
C LEU A 51 15.88 -9.80 -6.00
N PHE A 52 15.69 -9.21 -4.84
CA PHE A 52 14.37 -8.92 -4.29
C PHE A 52 13.83 -7.56 -4.74
N GLY A 53 14.66 -6.71 -5.40
CA GLY A 53 14.24 -5.39 -5.86
C GLY A 53 13.60 -4.58 -4.73
N ALA A 54 12.37 -4.07 -4.94
CA ALA A 54 11.63 -3.33 -3.93
C ALA A 54 11.32 -4.14 -2.65
N TYR A 55 11.43 -5.46 -2.70
CA TYR A 55 11.26 -6.34 -1.54
C TYR A 55 12.57 -6.66 -0.80
N ALA A 56 13.70 -6.03 -1.15
CA ALA A 56 14.98 -6.23 -0.45
C ALA A 56 14.85 -5.99 1.06
N ILE A 57 14.01 -5.03 1.47
CA ILE A 57 13.69 -4.72 2.86
C ILE A 57 13.15 -5.93 3.66
N VAL A 58 12.54 -6.90 2.98
CA VAL A 58 12.03 -8.14 3.63
C VAL A 58 13.17 -8.99 4.16
N GLY A 59 14.35 -8.93 3.54
CA GLY A 59 15.57 -9.63 3.97
C GLY A 59 16.35 -8.92 5.09
N GLU A 60 16.01 -7.66 5.39
CA GLU A 60 16.73 -6.85 6.37
C GLU A 60 16.12 -7.00 7.77
N GLY A 61 16.93 -7.33 8.77
CA GLY A 61 16.55 -7.45 10.19
C GLY A 61 15.78 -8.74 10.53
N GLY A 62 15.43 -8.88 11.82
CA GLY A 62 14.81 -10.09 12.37
C GLY A 62 13.28 -10.06 12.33
N TYR A 63 12.68 -11.24 12.38
CA TYR A 63 11.24 -11.45 12.57
C TYR A 63 10.97 -11.98 13.98
N ASP A 64 9.97 -11.44 14.66
CA ASP A 64 9.47 -12.01 15.90
C ASP A 64 8.61 -13.23 15.57
N VAL A 65 9.08 -14.42 15.98
CA VAL A 65 8.40 -15.70 15.70
C VAL A 65 7.01 -15.73 16.33
N GLY A 66 6.83 -15.14 17.52
CA GLY A 66 5.53 -15.10 18.20
C GLY A 66 4.52 -14.28 17.42
N GLU A 67 4.92 -13.11 16.91
CA GLU A 67 4.06 -12.28 16.05
C GLU A 67 3.78 -12.96 14.70
N VAL A 68 4.76 -13.59 14.08
CA VAL A 68 4.54 -14.35 12.83
C VAL A 68 3.50 -15.47 13.06
N LEU A 69 3.58 -16.21 14.16
CA LEU A 69 2.61 -17.28 14.46
C LEU A 69 1.20 -16.72 14.75
N LYS A 70 1.08 -15.58 15.41
CA LYS A 70 -0.21 -14.90 15.61
C LYS A 70 -0.83 -14.49 14.26
N PHE A 71 -0.03 -13.84 13.42
CA PHE A 71 -0.49 -13.42 12.10
C PHE A 71 -0.81 -14.64 11.22
N LEU A 72 -0.02 -15.72 11.28
CA LEU A 72 -0.34 -16.97 10.59
C LEU A 72 -1.70 -17.53 11.00
N PHE A 73 -1.97 -17.56 12.30
CA PHE A 73 -3.26 -17.98 12.82
C PHE A 73 -4.42 -17.12 12.31
N TRP A 74 -4.29 -15.79 12.36
CA TRP A 74 -5.31 -14.86 11.87
C TRP A 74 -5.52 -14.95 10.35
N HIS A 75 -4.46 -15.16 9.57
CA HIS A 75 -4.58 -15.35 8.12
C HIS A 75 -5.27 -16.69 7.78
N VAL A 76 -5.04 -17.75 8.56
CA VAL A 76 -5.80 -19.01 8.41
C VAL A 76 -7.27 -18.80 8.75
N ALA A 77 -7.56 -18.07 9.82
CA ALA A 77 -8.92 -17.77 10.26
C ALA A 77 -9.66 -16.87 9.23
N GLU A 78 -8.95 -15.90 8.66
CA GLU A 78 -9.51 -15.02 7.65
C GLU A 78 -9.70 -15.73 6.31
N LEU A 79 -8.80 -16.61 5.89
CA LEU A 79 -9.00 -17.45 4.70
C LEU A 79 -10.28 -18.29 4.82
N ASP A 80 -10.58 -18.81 6.02
CA ASP A 80 -11.83 -19.52 6.29
C ASP A 80 -13.05 -18.58 6.21
N LEU A 81 -12.97 -17.37 6.79
CA LEU A 81 -13.99 -16.34 6.62
C LEU A 81 -14.20 -16.01 5.14
N TYR A 82 -13.12 -15.81 4.40
CA TYR A 82 -13.12 -15.43 2.99
C TYR A 82 -13.79 -16.47 2.09
N VAL A 83 -13.41 -17.76 2.21
CA VAL A 83 -13.97 -18.82 1.37
C VAL A 83 -15.22 -19.44 1.96
N GLY A 84 -15.51 -19.23 3.23
CA GLY A 84 -16.61 -19.79 3.99
C GLY A 84 -16.33 -21.19 4.53
N VAL A 85 -17.10 -21.55 5.58
CA VAL A 85 -16.94 -22.76 6.37
C VAL A 85 -16.97 -24.06 5.53
N PHE A 86 -17.80 -24.15 4.49
CA PHE A 86 -18.00 -25.40 3.75
C PHE A 86 -16.77 -25.86 2.98
N PRO A 87 -16.07 -24.99 2.20
CA PRO A 87 -14.86 -25.37 1.48
C PRO A 87 -13.74 -25.83 2.43
N VAL A 88 -13.56 -25.14 3.56
CA VAL A 88 -12.53 -25.48 4.53
C VAL A 88 -12.84 -26.81 5.22
N ALA A 89 -14.07 -27.02 5.69
CA ALA A 89 -14.48 -28.28 6.29
C ALA A 89 -14.34 -29.47 5.31
N ALA A 90 -14.77 -29.29 4.05
CA ALA A 90 -14.61 -30.29 3.01
C ALA A 90 -13.14 -30.60 2.71
N PHE A 91 -12.30 -29.55 2.61
CA PHE A 91 -10.85 -29.71 2.40
C PHE A 91 -10.18 -30.46 3.56
N VAL A 92 -10.48 -30.12 4.80
CA VAL A 92 -9.96 -30.82 5.99
C VAL A 92 -10.32 -32.30 5.95
N LEU A 93 -11.57 -32.63 5.57
CA LEU A 93 -12.00 -34.03 5.42
C LEU A 93 -11.27 -34.79 4.31
N LEU A 94 -11.03 -34.14 3.16
CA LEU A 94 -10.24 -34.69 2.06
C LEU A 94 -8.79 -34.88 2.49
N ALA A 95 -8.19 -33.90 3.14
CA ALA A 95 -6.81 -33.98 3.63
C ALA A 95 -6.61 -35.07 4.67
N ALA A 96 -7.54 -35.21 5.62
CA ALA A 96 -7.50 -36.28 6.62
C ALA A 96 -7.57 -37.69 5.98
N ARG A 97 -8.16 -37.79 4.78
CA ARG A 97 -8.31 -39.07 4.04
C ARG A 97 -7.41 -39.13 2.80
N ALA A 98 -6.43 -38.27 2.66
CA ALA A 98 -5.61 -38.13 1.46
C ALA A 98 -5.04 -39.45 0.96
N ARG A 99 -4.65 -40.37 1.89
CA ARG A 99 -4.10 -41.71 1.56
C ARG A 99 -5.09 -42.63 0.86
N SER A 100 -6.39 -42.45 1.06
CA SER A 100 -7.46 -43.26 0.48
C SER A 100 -8.08 -42.63 -0.78
N LEU A 101 -7.62 -41.48 -1.19
CA LEU A 101 -8.08 -40.80 -2.42
C LEU A 101 -7.40 -41.40 -3.66
N ASP A 102 -8.05 -41.25 -4.81
CA ASP A 102 -7.40 -41.55 -6.10
C ASP A 102 -6.25 -40.56 -6.40
N ALA A 103 -5.51 -40.87 -7.44
CA ALA A 103 -4.28 -40.13 -7.79
C ALA A 103 -4.49 -38.62 -7.97
N GLY A 104 -5.50 -38.22 -8.75
CA GLY A 104 -5.74 -36.82 -9.04
C GLY A 104 -6.17 -36.02 -7.82
N ALA A 105 -7.03 -36.62 -6.97
CA ALA A 105 -7.44 -35.98 -5.73
C ALA A 105 -6.30 -35.87 -4.70
N GLN A 106 -5.41 -36.88 -4.64
CA GLN A 106 -4.20 -36.80 -3.80
C GLN A 106 -3.31 -35.61 -4.25
N GLU A 107 -3.11 -35.47 -5.56
CA GLU A 107 -2.30 -34.41 -6.13
C GLU A 107 -2.89 -33.02 -5.83
N LEU A 108 -4.20 -32.85 -6.01
CA LEU A 108 -4.89 -31.61 -5.66
C LEU A 108 -4.74 -31.27 -4.18
N VAL A 109 -5.05 -32.21 -3.29
CA VAL A 109 -4.99 -31.98 -1.84
C VAL A 109 -3.57 -31.64 -1.41
N VAL A 110 -2.57 -32.39 -1.87
CA VAL A 110 -1.17 -32.17 -1.50
C VAL A 110 -0.64 -30.84 -2.07
N ALA A 111 -0.96 -30.54 -3.32
CA ALA A 111 -0.57 -29.27 -3.93
C ALA A 111 -1.21 -28.07 -3.17
N THR A 112 -2.50 -28.21 -2.79
CA THR A 112 -3.20 -27.17 -2.01
C THR A 112 -2.56 -27.00 -0.63
N VAL A 113 -2.22 -28.10 0.07
CA VAL A 113 -1.52 -28.02 1.36
C VAL A 113 -0.16 -27.33 1.21
N ALA A 114 0.63 -27.73 0.21
CA ALA A 114 1.96 -27.12 -0.02
C ALA A 114 1.84 -25.63 -0.34
N LEU A 115 0.92 -25.27 -1.22
CA LEU A 115 0.72 -23.87 -1.61
C LEU A 115 0.19 -23.04 -0.43
N ALA A 116 -0.82 -23.56 0.30
CA ALA A 116 -1.37 -22.88 1.47
C ALA A 116 -0.31 -22.66 2.55
N ALA A 117 0.47 -23.69 2.90
CA ALA A 117 1.50 -23.59 3.92
C ALA A 117 2.51 -22.49 3.61
N TRP A 118 3.05 -22.46 2.38
CA TRP A 118 4.04 -21.44 2.00
C TRP A 118 3.43 -20.05 1.80
N THR A 119 2.27 -19.95 1.17
CA THR A 119 1.60 -18.66 0.97
C THR A 119 1.25 -18.03 2.31
N LEU A 120 0.59 -18.77 3.20
CA LEU A 120 0.19 -18.27 4.52
C LEU A 120 1.39 -17.90 5.38
N LEU A 121 2.47 -18.70 5.36
CA LEU A 121 3.68 -18.39 6.12
C LEU A 121 4.36 -17.11 5.63
N VAL A 122 4.53 -16.97 4.31
CA VAL A 122 5.17 -15.76 3.72
C VAL A 122 4.33 -14.52 3.97
N VAL A 123 3.01 -14.62 3.75
CA VAL A 123 2.08 -13.50 3.97
C VAL A 123 2.04 -13.12 5.46
N ALA A 124 1.98 -14.09 6.36
CA ALA A 124 2.00 -13.84 7.80
C ALA A 124 3.31 -13.19 8.26
N ALA A 125 4.45 -13.66 7.78
CA ALA A 125 5.74 -13.05 8.07
C ALA A 125 5.80 -11.60 7.58
N PHE A 126 5.40 -11.35 6.34
CA PHE A 126 5.32 -9.97 5.80
C PHE A 126 4.36 -9.10 6.63
N ALA A 127 3.15 -9.58 6.88
CA ALA A 127 2.11 -8.84 7.59
C ALA A 127 2.50 -8.49 9.03
N SER A 128 3.17 -9.43 9.74
CA SER A 128 3.60 -9.22 11.12
C SER A 128 4.58 -8.06 11.29
N ARG A 129 5.34 -7.74 10.26
CA ARG A 129 6.40 -6.73 10.32
C ARG A 129 6.09 -5.45 9.56
N PHE A 130 5.49 -5.55 8.38
CA PHE A 130 5.37 -4.42 7.46
C PHE A 130 3.95 -3.91 7.31
N ALA A 131 2.93 -4.76 7.34
CA ALA A 131 1.56 -4.36 7.11
C ALA A 131 0.81 -4.04 8.41
N GLY A 132 1.01 -4.82 9.47
CA GLY A 132 0.24 -4.73 10.71
C GLY A 132 -1.25 -5.06 10.53
N ALA A 133 -1.64 -5.60 9.36
CA ALA A 133 -3.00 -5.92 8.94
C ALA A 133 -3.06 -7.34 8.36
N ILE A 134 -4.26 -7.89 8.21
CA ILE A 134 -4.47 -9.13 7.47
C ILE A 134 -4.43 -8.82 5.98
N GLU A 135 -3.77 -9.67 5.20
CA GLU A 135 -3.49 -9.48 3.77
C GLU A 135 -4.27 -10.50 2.91
N GLU A 136 -5.59 -10.45 2.95
CA GLU A 136 -6.50 -11.36 2.22
C GLU A 136 -6.16 -11.44 0.73
N ARG A 137 -5.93 -10.28 0.08
CA ARG A 137 -5.62 -10.20 -1.35
C ARG A 137 -4.40 -11.04 -1.76
N ASN A 138 -3.46 -11.27 -0.83
CA ASN A 138 -2.26 -12.07 -1.09
C ASN A 138 -2.53 -13.58 -0.96
N MET A 139 -3.70 -13.95 -0.44
CA MET A 139 -4.13 -15.34 -0.22
C MET A 139 -5.20 -15.78 -1.23
N PHE A 140 -5.74 -14.89 -2.05
CA PHE A 140 -6.88 -15.18 -2.93
C PHE A 140 -6.62 -16.38 -3.87
N VAL A 141 -5.36 -16.67 -4.19
CA VAL A 141 -4.97 -17.82 -5.02
C VAL A 141 -5.36 -19.18 -4.41
N LEU A 142 -5.61 -19.21 -3.09
CA LEU A 142 -6.02 -20.42 -2.35
C LEU A 142 -7.53 -20.66 -2.47
N ALA A 143 -8.33 -19.63 -2.65
CA ALA A 143 -9.79 -19.74 -2.70
C ALA A 143 -10.29 -20.70 -3.79
N PRO A 144 -9.85 -20.61 -5.07
CA PRO A 144 -10.28 -21.55 -6.10
C PRO A 144 -9.97 -23.01 -5.74
N LEU A 145 -8.84 -23.26 -5.10
CA LEU A 145 -8.42 -24.63 -4.71
C LEU A 145 -9.34 -25.20 -3.62
N LEU A 146 -9.73 -24.39 -2.65
CA LEU A 146 -10.66 -24.79 -1.59
C LEU A 146 -12.08 -24.95 -2.13
N LEU A 147 -12.51 -24.11 -3.08
CA LEU A 147 -13.80 -24.28 -3.77
C LEU A 147 -13.83 -25.57 -4.61
N ILE A 148 -12.74 -25.86 -5.34
CA ILE A 148 -12.59 -27.14 -6.06
C ILE A 148 -12.64 -28.31 -5.10
N ALA A 149 -12.00 -28.19 -3.92
CA ALA A 149 -12.04 -29.24 -2.90
C ALA A 149 -13.48 -29.50 -2.39
N LEU A 150 -14.31 -28.46 -2.21
CA LEU A 150 -15.72 -28.63 -1.88
C LEU A 150 -16.47 -29.41 -2.98
N LEU A 151 -16.28 -29.05 -4.25
CA LEU A 151 -16.93 -29.74 -5.37
C LEU A 151 -16.44 -31.19 -5.48
N LEU A 152 -15.14 -31.42 -5.32
CA LEU A 152 -14.53 -32.74 -5.31
C LEU A 152 -15.08 -33.62 -4.18
N TRP A 153 -15.30 -33.04 -2.99
CA TRP A 153 -15.88 -33.77 -1.86
C TRP A 153 -17.37 -34.11 -2.14
N ILE A 154 -18.13 -33.23 -2.78
CA ILE A 154 -19.50 -33.47 -3.20
C ILE A 154 -19.56 -34.58 -4.27
N ASP A 155 -18.71 -34.51 -5.30
CA ASP A 155 -18.60 -35.51 -6.37
C ASP A 155 -18.37 -36.93 -5.81
N ARG A 156 -17.64 -37.02 -4.71
CA ARG A 156 -17.41 -38.29 -3.98
C ARG A 156 -18.54 -38.68 -3.04
N GLY A 157 -19.74 -38.12 -3.21
CA GLY A 157 -20.93 -38.46 -2.41
C GLY A 157 -20.93 -37.81 -1.02
N ALA A 158 -20.20 -36.74 -0.84
CA ALA A 158 -20.14 -35.93 0.40
C ALA A 158 -19.99 -36.82 1.68
N PRO A 159 -18.92 -37.61 1.82
CA PRO A 159 -18.74 -38.50 2.94
C PRO A 159 -18.53 -37.74 4.25
N ARG A 160 -19.34 -38.06 5.27
CA ARG A 160 -19.28 -37.45 6.61
C ARG A 160 -19.06 -38.53 7.66
N PRO A 161 -17.83 -39.02 7.88
CA PRO A 161 -17.54 -39.84 9.03
C PRO A 161 -17.77 -39.01 10.29
N THR A 162 -18.56 -39.55 11.25
CA THR A 162 -19.15 -38.76 12.35
C THR A 162 -18.15 -37.87 13.08
N VAL A 163 -17.10 -38.46 13.66
CA VAL A 163 -16.14 -37.68 14.46
C VAL A 163 -15.30 -36.71 13.59
N PRO A 164 -14.64 -37.14 12.49
CA PRO A 164 -13.89 -36.21 11.66
C PRO A 164 -14.74 -35.10 11.05
N ALA A 165 -16.01 -35.38 10.67
CA ALA A 165 -16.88 -34.39 10.09
C ALA A 165 -17.29 -33.32 11.11
N VAL A 166 -17.64 -33.75 12.33
CA VAL A 166 -17.96 -32.79 13.42
C VAL A 166 -16.75 -31.94 13.76
N VAL A 167 -15.55 -32.55 13.90
CA VAL A 167 -14.33 -31.78 14.18
C VAL A 167 -14.01 -30.79 13.07
N ALA A 168 -14.06 -31.22 11.80
CA ALA A 168 -13.80 -30.33 10.67
C ALA A 168 -14.79 -29.16 10.60
N ALA A 169 -16.11 -29.44 10.76
CA ALA A 169 -17.14 -28.43 10.78
C ALA A 169 -17.01 -27.47 11.95
N LEU A 170 -16.68 -27.97 13.14
CA LEU A 170 -16.51 -27.16 14.35
C LEU A 170 -15.27 -26.25 14.23
N VAL A 171 -14.14 -26.80 13.79
CA VAL A 171 -12.92 -26.01 13.59
C VAL A 171 -13.17 -24.88 12.59
N ALA A 172 -13.73 -25.19 11.40
CA ALA A 172 -14.05 -24.20 10.41
C ALA A 172 -15.12 -23.18 10.89
N ALA A 173 -16.08 -23.60 11.72
CA ALA A 173 -17.11 -22.71 12.25
C ALA A 173 -16.58 -21.72 13.31
N VAL A 174 -15.60 -22.13 14.11
CA VAL A 174 -15.09 -21.33 15.24
C VAL A 174 -13.92 -20.43 14.82
N LEU A 175 -13.11 -20.89 13.86
CA LEU A 175 -11.87 -20.24 13.49
C LEU A 175 -12.02 -18.75 13.11
N PRO A 176 -13.01 -18.32 12.27
CA PRO A 176 -13.23 -16.93 11.96
C PRO A 176 -13.56 -16.04 13.17
N ALA A 177 -14.25 -16.58 14.19
CA ALA A 177 -14.59 -15.85 15.40
C ALA A 177 -13.39 -15.54 16.31
N LEU A 178 -12.24 -16.14 16.05
CA LEU A 178 -10.99 -15.91 16.80
C LEU A 178 -10.13 -14.76 16.22
N ILE A 179 -10.61 -14.08 15.20
CA ILE A 179 -10.00 -12.86 14.65
C ILE A 179 -10.28 -11.71 15.62
N PRO A 180 -9.27 -10.96 16.08
CA PRO A 180 -9.48 -9.77 16.90
C PRO A 180 -9.97 -8.59 16.04
N TYR A 181 -11.27 -8.57 15.72
CA TYR A 181 -11.87 -7.61 14.79
C TYR A 181 -11.62 -6.17 15.18
N GLU A 182 -11.67 -5.83 16.48
CA GLU A 182 -11.38 -4.47 17.00
C GLU A 182 -10.01 -3.95 16.53
N ARG A 183 -9.02 -4.84 16.43
CA ARG A 183 -7.68 -4.49 15.96
C ARG A 183 -7.65 -4.20 14.45
N PHE A 184 -8.46 -4.90 13.66
CA PHE A 184 -8.38 -4.90 12.21
C PHE A 184 -9.43 -4.03 11.52
N LEU A 185 -10.48 -3.56 12.22
CA LEU A 185 -11.47 -2.65 11.68
C LEU A 185 -10.88 -1.24 11.53
N GLN A 186 -10.15 -1.04 10.44
CA GLN A 186 -9.45 0.20 10.09
C GLN A 186 -9.41 0.40 8.58
N LEU A 187 -9.01 1.59 8.13
CA LEU A 187 -9.04 1.97 6.72
C LEU A 187 -8.32 0.98 5.76
N LYS A 188 -7.30 0.29 6.23
CA LYS A 188 -6.56 -0.71 5.44
C LYS A 188 -7.39 -1.89 4.97
N VAL A 189 -8.45 -2.30 5.69
CA VAL A 189 -9.29 -3.42 5.26
C VAL A 189 -9.95 -3.17 3.91
N ARG A 190 -10.17 -1.92 3.54
CA ARG A 190 -10.77 -1.54 2.26
C ARG A 190 -9.95 -1.96 1.05
N SER A 191 -8.64 -2.17 1.20
CA SER A 191 -7.75 -2.60 0.11
C SER A 191 -7.19 -3.99 0.31
N ASP A 192 -7.05 -4.43 1.55
CA ASP A 192 -6.23 -5.59 1.89
C ASP A 192 -7.06 -6.78 2.39
N THR A 193 -8.27 -6.55 2.97
CA THR A 193 -9.08 -7.58 3.64
C THR A 193 -10.57 -7.33 3.41
N LEU A 194 -11.01 -7.54 2.18
CA LEU A 194 -12.35 -7.14 1.72
C LEU A 194 -13.49 -7.82 2.47
N MET A 195 -13.31 -9.08 2.92
CA MET A 195 -14.37 -9.82 3.63
C MET A 195 -14.62 -9.33 5.06
N ILE A 196 -13.73 -8.51 5.64
CA ILE A 196 -13.99 -7.83 6.92
C ILE A 196 -14.87 -6.58 6.74
N VAL A 197 -14.94 -5.97 5.54
CA VAL A 197 -15.74 -4.76 5.28
C VAL A 197 -17.25 -4.96 5.58
N PRO A 198 -17.91 -6.06 5.17
CA PRO A 198 -19.30 -6.33 5.55
C PRO A 198 -19.50 -6.36 7.07
N LEU A 199 -18.56 -6.94 7.80
CA LEU A 199 -18.61 -7.04 9.26
C LEU A 199 -18.44 -5.68 9.93
N TRP A 200 -17.60 -4.82 9.39
CA TRP A 200 -17.48 -3.42 9.84
C TRP A 200 -18.80 -2.65 9.67
N ASN A 201 -19.44 -2.80 8.49
CA ASN A 201 -20.75 -2.17 8.26
C ASN A 201 -21.83 -2.70 9.22
N VAL A 202 -21.79 -3.99 9.56
CA VAL A 202 -22.69 -4.58 10.56
C VAL A 202 -22.44 -3.99 11.95
N GLN A 203 -21.21 -3.87 12.37
CA GLN A 203 -20.84 -3.28 13.67
C GLN A 203 -21.36 -1.84 13.80
N ASP A 204 -21.25 -1.03 12.76
CA ASP A 204 -21.71 0.37 12.79
C ASP A 204 -23.23 0.50 12.70
N SER A 205 -23.90 -0.48 12.08
CA SER A 205 -25.34 -0.43 11.83
C SER A 205 -26.18 -0.99 12.96
N VAL A 206 -25.63 -1.87 13.77
CA VAL A 206 -26.35 -2.61 14.81
C VAL A 206 -25.54 -2.52 16.12
N THR A 207 -26.21 -2.13 17.20
CA THR A 207 -25.63 -2.17 18.54
C THR A 207 -25.54 -3.62 19.01
N LEU A 208 -24.61 -4.36 18.45
CA LEU A 208 -24.33 -5.74 18.82
C LEU A 208 -23.34 -5.77 20.00
N PRO A 209 -23.50 -6.69 20.95
CA PRO A 209 -22.62 -6.75 22.11
C PRO A 209 -21.17 -7.05 21.72
N ARG A 210 -20.94 -7.92 20.70
CA ARG A 210 -19.60 -8.26 20.20
C ARG A 210 -19.69 -8.84 18.78
N LEU A 211 -18.82 -8.40 17.89
CA LEU A 211 -18.80 -8.87 16.50
C LEU A 211 -18.35 -10.33 16.37
N ASP A 212 -17.41 -10.76 17.20
CA ASP A 212 -16.92 -12.14 17.30
C ASP A 212 -18.04 -13.13 17.62
N ASP A 213 -19.00 -12.77 18.50
CA ASP A 213 -20.17 -13.60 18.82
C ASP A 213 -21.05 -13.78 17.58
N VAL A 214 -21.28 -12.72 16.79
CA VAL A 214 -22.08 -12.80 15.55
C VAL A 214 -21.41 -13.74 14.55
N VAL A 215 -20.12 -13.61 14.35
CA VAL A 215 -19.34 -14.48 13.45
C VAL A 215 -19.35 -15.91 13.94
N LEU A 216 -19.23 -16.13 15.25
CA LEU A 216 -19.32 -17.45 15.86
C LEU A 216 -20.67 -18.11 15.59
N PHE A 217 -21.79 -17.41 15.84
CA PHE A 217 -23.11 -17.95 15.60
C PHE A 217 -23.37 -18.24 14.11
N ALA A 218 -22.94 -17.35 13.22
CA ALA A 218 -23.03 -17.57 11.78
C ALA A 218 -22.18 -18.77 11.34
N GLY A 219 -20.95 -18.90 11.85
CA GLY A 219 -20.07 -20.03 11.61
C GLY A 219 -20.68 -21.35 12.10
N LEU A 220 -21.23 -21.37 13.33
CA LEU A 220 -21.89 -22.56 13.89
C LEU A 220 -23.14 -22.95 13.08
N ALA A 221 -23.93 -21.97 12.61
CA ALA A 221 -25.07 -22.23 11.73
C ALA A 221 -24.61 -22.84 10.39
N ALA A 222 -23.54 -22.32 9.81
CA ALA A 222 -22.94 -22.88 8.60
C ALA A 222 -22.37 -24.31 8.87
N GLY A 223 -21.65 -24.51 9.96
CA GLY A 223 -21.16 -25.85 10.36
C GLY A 223 -22.31 -26.86 10.55
N ALA A 224 -23.40 -26.44 11.20
CA ALA A 224 -24.60 -27.26 11.33
C ALA A 224 -25.23 -27.57 9.96
N LEU A 225 -25.35 -26.59 9.07
CA LEU A 225 -25.83 -26.80 7.70
C LEU A 225 -24.94 -27.81 6.96
N PHE A 226 -23.60 -27.68 7.05
CA PHE A 226 -22.68 -28.64 6.47
C PHE A 226 -22.90 -30.07 6.96
N LEU A 227 -23.21 -30.26 8.23
CA LEU A 227 -23.45 -31.58 8.83
C LEU A 227 -24.83 -32.15 8.53
N LEU A 228 -25.86 -31.30 8.54
CA LEU A 228 -27.27 -31.73 8.53
C LEU A 228 -27.86 -31.87 7.11
N VAL A 229 -27.32 -31.13 6.10
CA VAL A 229 -27.81 -31.26 4.71
C VAL A 229 -27.68 -32.70 4.22
N PRO A 230 -28.77 -33.38 3.81
CA PRO A 230 -28.69 -34.73 3.28
C PRO A 230 -27.77 -34.79 2.06
N ARG A 231 -27.01 -35.91 1.91
CA ARG A 231 -26.02 -36.05 0.83
C ARG A 231 -26.59 -35.81 -0.57
N ARG A 232 -27.86 -36.21 -0.82
CA ARG A 232 -28.58 -36.01 -2.09
C ARG A 232 -28.79 -34.54 -2.43
N TYR A 233 -28.74 -33.67 -1.42
CA TYR A 233 -28.92 -32.21 -1.56
C TYR A 233 -27.60 -31.45 -1.31
N ALA A 234 -26.44 -32.11 -1.37
CA ALA A 234 -25.14 -31.49 -1.05
C ALA A 234 -24.86 -30.23 -1.92
N LEU A 235 -25.47 -30.09 -3.10
CA LEU A 235 -25.39 -28.89 -3.95
C LEU A 235 -26.02 -27.64 -3.31
N VAL A 236 -26.79 -27.78 -2.25
CA VAL A 236 -27.27 -26.63 -1.45
C VAL A 236 -26.10 -25.88 -0.81
N LEU A 237 -24.99 -26.56 -0.50
CA LEU A 237 -23.82 -25.93 0.14
C LEU A 237 -23.14 -24.91 -0.79
N PRO A 238 -22.74 -25.24 -2.04
CA PRO A 238 -22.22 -24.23 -2.95
C PRO A 238 -23.24 -23.17 -3.30
N ALA A 239 -24.54 -23.47 -3.37
CA ALA A 239 -25.61 -22.48 -3.58
C ALA A 239 -25.70 -21.49 -2.41
N ALA A 240 -25.63 -21.97 -1.16
CA ALA A 240 -25.58 -21.13 0.03
C ALA A 240 -24.31 -20.26 0.07
N LEU A 241 -23.17 -20.81 -0.39
CA LEU A 241 -21.92 -20.06 -0.51
C LEU A 241 -22.01 -18.95 -1.56
N LEU A 242 -22.65 -19.18 -2.69
CA LEU A 242 -22.95 -18.13 -3.68
C LEU A 242 -23.84 -17.04 -3.08
N GLY A 243 -24.83 -17.41 -2.26
CA GLY A 243 -25.65 -16.46 -1.51
C GLY A 243 -24.79 -15.62 -0.53
N TYR A 244 -23.87 -16.24 0.18
CA TYR A 244 -22.93 -15.56 1.06
C TYR A 244 -22.08 -14.51 0.32
N PHE A 245 -21.48 -14.87 -0.82
CA PHE A 245 -20.72 -13.93 -1.63
C PHE A 245 -21.61 -12.82 -2.22
N ALA A 246 -22.79 -13.15 -2.69
CA ALA A 246 -23.74 -12.16 -3.22
C ALA A 246 -24.15 -11.13 -2.16
N LEU A 247 -24.34 -11.56 -0.91
CA LEU A 247 -24.62 -10.66 0.21
C LEU A 247 -23.41 -9.80 0.60
N ALA A 248 -22.19 -10.35 0.49
CA ALA A 248 -20.97 -9.62 0.84
C ALA A 248 -20.57 -8.57 -0.21
N ILE A 249 -20.84 -8.81 -1.51
CA ILE A 249 -20.42 -7.91 -2.60
C ILE A 249 -20.95 -6.49 -2.43
N HIS A 250 -22.22 -6.31 -2.09
CA HIS A 250 -22.82 -4.98 -1.98
C HIS A 250 -22.14 -4.11 -0.90
N PRO A 251 -22.01 -4.56 0.35
CA PRO A 251 -21.32 -3.78 1.38
C PRO A 251 -19.82 -3.58 1.08
N ILE A 252 -19.15 -4.53 0.43
CA ILE A 252 -17.75 -4.37 -0.02
C ILE A 252 -17.63 -3.24 -1.05
N HIS A 253 -18.58 -3.15 -1.98
CA HIS A 253 -18.55 -2.16 -3.05
C HIS A 253 -19.09 -0.79 -2.59
N ALA A 254 -20.34 -0.74 -2.13
CA ALA A 254 -21.13 0.48 -1.95
C ALA A 254 -21.48 0.81 -0.48
N GLY A 255 -21.09 0.00 0.47
CA GLY A 255 -21.33 0.24 1.91
C GLY A 255 -20.62 1.47 2.46
N PRO A 256 -20.93 1.88 3.70
CA PRO A 256 -20.26 3.01 4.37
C PRO A 256 -18.73 2.90 4.41
N HIS A 257 -18.22 1.68 4.54
CA HIS A 257 -16.79 1.37 4.50
C HIS A 257 -16.37 0.71 3.18
N GLY A 258 -17.22 0.74 2.16
CA GLY A 258 -16.99 0.08 0.88
C GLY A 258 -15.89 0.75 0.03
N MET A 259 -15.43 0.01 -0.97
CA MET A 259 -14.38 0.46 -1.91
C MET A 259 -14.76 1.73 -2.66
N GLU A 260 -16.03 1.95 -2.94
CA GLU A 260 -16.51 3.14 -3.64
C GLU A 260 -16.21 4.41 -2.85
N ARG A 261 -16.39 4.38 -1.53
CA ARG A 261 -15.98 5.49 -0.66
C ARG A 261 -14.47 5.56 -0.46
N ALA A 262 -13.81 4.41 -0.27
CA ALA A 262 -12.36 4.39 -0.20
C ALA A 262 -11.71 5.00 -1.45
N ALA A 263 -12.28 4.73 -2.62
CA ALA A 263 -11.84 5.33 -3.87
C ALA A 263 -12.12 6.83 -3.97
N ALA A 264 -13.13 7.33 -3.24
CA ALA A 264 -13.45 8.76 -3.19
C ALA A 264 -12.55 9.53 -2.22
N ASP A 265 -12.17 8.90 -1.09
CA ASP A 265 -11.65 9.63 0.07
C ASP A 265 -10.12 9.78 0.15
N ALA A 266 -9.30 8.95 -0.47
CA ALA A 266 -7.87 9.01 -0.15
C ALA A 266 -6.90 8.76 -1.30
N LEU A 267 -6.92 7.60 -1.90
CA LEU A 267 -5.89 7.14 -2.83
C LEU A 267 -6.28 7.30 -4.29
N PHE A 268 -7.58 7.27 -4.53
CA PHE A 268 -8.19 7.33 -5.84
C PHE A 268 -9.30 8.38 -5.86
N GLU A 269 -9.11 9.46 -5.14
CA GLU A 269 -9.99 10.62 -5.15
C GLU A 269 -10.32 11.09 -6.58
N GLY A 270 -9.95 10.44 -7.48
CA GLY A 270 -10.13 10.64 -8.84
C GLY A 270 -10.79 9.50 -9.61
N ILE A 271 -11.23 8.37 -9.02
CA ILE A 271 -11.91 7.37 -9.85
C ILE A 271 -13.17 7.92 -10.49
N ARG A 272 -13.83 8.88 -9.87
CA ARG A 272 -15.03 9.56 -10.38
C ARG A 272 -14.76 10.95 -10.95
N VAL A 273 -13.51 11.44 -10.88
CA VAL A 273 -13.17 12.74 -11.45
C VAL A 273 -13.19 12.65 -12.96
N PRO A 274 -14.03 13.43 -13.65
CA PRO A 274 -13.95 13.53 -15.07
C PRO A 274 -12.57 14.07 -15.46
N HIS A 275 -12.01 13.53 -16.55
CA HIS A 275 -10.76 14.04 -17.11
C HIS A 275 -9.48 13.74 -16.30
N ARG A 276 -9.30 12.48 -15.87
CA ARG A 276 -8.03 12.03 -15.27
C ARG A 276 -6.83 12.14 -16.19
N ASP A 277 -7.12 12.13 -17.49
CA ASP A 277 -6.22 12.38 -18.60
C ASP A 277 -5.95 13.88 -18.82
N TRP A 278 -6.09 14.70 -17.75
CA TRP A 278 -5.97 16.16 -17.82
C TRP A 278 -4.60 16.60 -18.34
N ILE A 279 -3.53 15.84 -18.07
CA ILE A 279 -2.20 16.10 -18.58
C ILE A 279 -2.17 15.88 -20.10
N ASP A 280 -2.68 14.73 -20.58
CA ASP A 280 -2.73 14.41 -22.01
C ASP A 280 -3.54 15.43 -22.81
N ARG A 281 -4.55 16.03 -22.19
CA ARG A 281 -5.37 17.10 -22.83
C ARG A 281 -4.68 18.43 -22.88
N ALA A 282 -3.70 18.65 -22.01
CA ALA A 282 -2.98 19.92 -21.89
C ALA A 282 -1.70 19.96 -22.74
N VAL A 283 -1.27 18.84 -23.29
CA VAL A 283 -0.07 18.73 -24.11
C VAL A 283 -0.40 18.20 -25.51
N PRO A 284 0.41 18.49 -26.54
CA PRO A 284 0.24 17.90 -27.86
C PRO A 284 0.38 16.38 -27.87
N ASP A 285 -0.28 15.72 -28.84
CA ASP A 285 -0.16 14.28 -29.03
C ASP A 285 1.32 13.87 -29.22
N GLY A 286 1.75 12.87 -28.44
CA GLY A 286 3.14 12.38 -28.48
C GLY A 286 4.13 13.18 -27.64
N ALA A 287 3.72 14.26 -26.99
CA ALA A 287 4.56 14.99 -26.04
C ALA A 287 4.93 14.09 -24.84
N ARG A 288 6.11 14.32 -24.26
CA ARG A 288 6.57 13.65 -23.03
C ARG A 288 6.65 14.64 -21.89
N VAL A 289 6.02 14.29 -20.79
CA VAL A 289 5.97 15.07 -19.56
C VAL A 289 6.87 14.44 -18.52
N ALA A 290 7.90 15.16 -18.09
CA ALA A 290 8.72 14.76 -16.95
C ALA A 290 7.99 15.08 -15.64
N VAL A 291 8.07 14.21 -14.65
CA VAL A 291 7.58 14.49 -13.29
C VAL A 291 8.76 14.84 -12.41
N LEU A 292 8.71 15.97 -11.73
CA LEU A 292 9.68 16.35 -10.71
C LEU A 292 9.01 16.25 -9.32
N TRP A 293 9.27 15.16 -8.63
CA TRP A 293 8.70 14.88 -7.32
C TRP A 293 9.63 15.35 -6.20
N THR A 294 9.09 16.08 -5.25
CA THR A 294 9.86 16.72 -4.18
C THR A 294 9.67 16.04 -2.82
N GLY A 295 8.79 15.02 -2.74
CA GLY A 295 8.39 14.39 -1.48
C GLY A 295 7.25 15.13 -0.76
N ARG A 296 6.85 16.32 -1.22
CA ARG A 296 5.77 17.10 -0.60
C ARG A 296 4.40 16.49 -0.87
N THR A 297 4.11 16.12 -2.11
CA THR A 297 2.87 15.43 -2.44
C THR A 297 2.97 13.94 -2.15
N HIS A 298 1.82 13.32 -1.87
CA HIS A 298 1.80 11.89 -1.65
C HIS A 298 2.19 11.15 -2.95
N ARG A 299 2.99 10.09 -2.84
CA ARG A 299 3.48 9.30 -3.99
C ARG A 299 2.38 8.85 -4.96
N PHE A 300 1.18 8.56 -4.45
CA PHE A 300 0.04 8.15 -5.28
C PHE A 300 -0.44 9.26 -6.22
N THR A 301 -0.15 10.52 -5.93
CA THR A 301 -0.40 11.64 -6.84
C THR A 301 0.40 11.49 -8.13
N VAL A 302 1.65 11.04 -8.03
CA VAL A 302 2.50 10.76 -9.19
C VAL A 302 2.03 9.47 -9.89
N HIS A 303 1.87 8.37 -9.17
CA HIS A 303 1.45 7.07 -9.73
C HIS A 303 0.10 7.16 -10.44
N GLN A 304 -0.85 7.94 -9.91
CA GLN A 304 -2.14 8.15 -10.54
C GLN A 304 -1.99 8.83 -11.91
N ASN A 305 -1.14 9.86 -12.00
CA ASN A 305 -0.93 10.56 -13.26
C ASN A 305 -0.15 9.70 -14.26
N GLU A 306 0.84 8.90 -13.82
CA GLU A 306 1.50 7.91 -14.67
C GLU A 306 0.53 6.87 -15.23
N PHE A 307 -0.45 6.42 -14.43
CA PHE A 307 -1.40 5.42 -14.85
C PHE A 307 -2.44 5.96 -15.85
N PHE A 308 -2.92 7.18 -15.66
CA PHE A 308 -4.02 7.75 -16.45
C PHE A 308 -3.56 8.64 -17.61
N SER A 309 -2.28 9.00 -17.69
CA SER A 309 -1.75 9.89 -18.72
C SER A 309 -0.62 9.22 -19.49
N ARG A 310 -0.81 9.06 -20.80
CA ARG A 310 0.18 8.43 -21.70
C ARG A 310 1.42 9.29 -21.90
N SER A 311 1.27 10.60 -21.81
CA SER A 311 2.34 11.58 -21.97
C SER A 311 3.32 11.59 -20.81
N VAL A 312 2.90 11.14 -19.62
CA VAL A 312 3.78 11.08 -18.44
C VAL A 312 4.90 10.08 -18.67
N GLY A 313 6.13 10.55 -18.57
CA GLY A 313 7.36 9.81 -18.87
C GLY A 313 8.28 9.67 -17.66
N PRO A 314 9.52 10.16 -17.72
CA PRO A 314 10.49 9.95 -16.64
C PRO A 314 10.06 10.66 -15.36
N VAL A 315 10.26 9.98 -14.22
CA VAL A 315 10.08 10.54 -12.88
C VAL A 315 11.44 10.87 -12.28
N TYR A 316 11.59 12.11 -11.86
CA TYR A 316 12.77 12.63 -11.19
C TYR A 316 12.44 12.94 -9.72
N THR A 317 13.33 12.56 -8.79
CA THR A 317 13.11 12.76 -7.36
C THR A 317 14.16 13.69 -6.76
N LEU A 318 13.71 14.68 -5.99
CA LEU A 318 14.55 15.70 -5.34
C LEU A 318 14.82 15.42 -3.86
N GLY A 319 14.15 14.54 -3.21
CA GLY A 319 14.20 14.38 -1.75
C GLY A 319 14.52 12.97 -1.27
N GLY A 320 15.09 12.14 -2.11
CA GLY A 320 15.31 10.72 -1.86
C GLY A 320 14.39 9.85 -2.71
N PRO A 321 14.52 8.53 -2.63
CA PRO A 321 13.76 7.62 -3.46
C PRO A 321 12.27 7.69 -3.11
N MET A 322 11.43 7.69 -4.14
CA MET A 322 9.99 7.53 -3.99
C MET A 322 9.68 6.06 -3.69
N PRO A 323 9.06 5.73 -2.56
CA PRO A 323 8.80 4.33 -2.25
C PRO A 323 7.77 3.74 -3.23
N GLY A 324 8.17 2.74 -4.00
CA GLY A 324 7.33 1.86 -4.81
C GLY A 324 7.47 2.00 -6.30
N GLY A 325 7.37 1.09 -7.02
CA GLY A 325 7.02 0.43 -8.22
C GLY A 325 7.52 0.96 -9.57
N PHE A 326 7.64 2.22 -9.81
CA PHE A 326 8.04 2.76 -11.12
C PHE A 326 9.51 3.18 -11.14
N PRO A 327 10.19 3.07 -12.30
CA PRO A 327 11.55 3.56 -12.43
C PRO A 327 11.62 5.07 -12.19
N GLU A 328 12.49 5.48 -11.29
CA GLU A 328 12.74 6.87 -10.95
C GLU A 328 14.22 7.20 -11.02
N THR A 329 14.54 8.46 -11.21
CA THR A 329 15.92 8.95 -11.26
C THR A 329 16.10 10.04 -10.21
N ALA A 330 17.02 9.83 -9.28
CA ALA A 330 17.38 10.84 -8.31
C ALA A 330 18.08 12.02 -9.01
N VAL A 331 17.67 13.24 -8.66
CA VAL A 331 18.26 14.47 -9.18
C VAL A 331 18.53 15.45 -8.04
N THR A 332 19.43 16.37 -8.29
CA THR A 332 19.72 17.50 -7.41
C THR A 332 19.41 18.80 -8.13
N VAL A 333 19.20 19.88 -7.41
CA VAL A 333 19.06 21.21 -7.97
C VAL A 333 20.31 22.03 -7.66
N ASP A 334 20.96 22.54 -8.70
CA ASP A 334 22.10 23.44 -8.54
C ASP A 334 21.67 24.68 -7.76
N GLU A 335 22.38 24.98 -6.70
CA GLU A 335 22.00 26.06 -5.77
C GLU A 335 22.08 27.46 -6.36
N THR A 336 22.86 27.63 -7.40
CA THR A 336 23.11 28.94 -8.03
C THR A 336 22.24 29.16 -9.25
N THR A 337 22.15 28.15 -10.13
CA THR A 337 21.44 28.25 -11.40
C THR A 337 19.97 27.78 -11.31
N GLY A 338 19.68 26.92 -10.35
CA GLY A 338 18.37 26.25 -10.23
C GLY A 338 18.19 25.08 -11.17
N GLU A 339 19.22 24.70 -11.95
CA GLU A 339 19.17 23.58 -12.88
C GLU A 339 19.01 22.26 -12.17
N ALA A 340 18.06 21.44 -12.61
CA ALA A 340 17.96 20.04 -12.18
C ALA A 340 19.07 19.22 -12.86
N ARG A 341 19.84 18.48 -12.06
CA ARG A 341 20.98 17.66 -12.51
C ARG A 341 20.84 16.23 -12.00
N GLY A 342 21.10 15.28 -12.91
CA GLY A 342 21.31 13.89 -12.53
C GLY A 342 22.49 13.72 -11.59
N MET A 343 22.57 12.58 -10.91
CA MET A 343 23.69 12.23 -10.03
C MET A 343 25.04 12.12 -10.77
N ASP A 344 25.00 11.95 -12.09
CA ASP A 344 26.14 11.98 -13.00
C ASP A 344 26.53 13.40 -13.47
N GLY A 345 25.81 14.42 -12.99
CA GLY A 345 26.01 15.82 -13.37
C GLY A 345 25.31 16.24 -14.68
N SER A 346 24.64 15.32 -15.38
CA SER A 346 23.89 15.64 -16.60
C SER A 346 22.73 16.60 -16.30
N ILE A 347 22.48 17.56 -17.21
CA ILE A 347 21.35 18.47 -17.06
C ILE A 347 20.07 17.76 -17.49
N VAL A 348 19.05 17.81 -16.63
CA VAL A 348 17.72 17.28 -16.94
C VAL A 348 16.96 18.29 -17.79
N SER A 349 16.48 17.83 -18.94
CA SER A 349 15.71 18.65 -19.87
C SER A 349 14.40 17.97 -20.23
N ALA A 350 13.34 18.75 -20.37
CA ALA A 350 12.04 18.28 -20.81
C ALA A 350 11.28 19.44 -21.49
N GLU A 351 10.41 19.11 -22.45
CA GLU A 351 9.50 20.09 -23.05
C GLU A 351 8.37 20.46 -22.11
N TYR A 352 7.88 19.47 -21.37
CA TYR A 352 6.86 19.64 -20.34
C TYR A 352 7.31 19.01 -19.03
N ALA A 353 6.98 19.64 -17.92
CA ALA A 353 7.28 19.13 -16.59
C ALA A 353 6.12 19.34 -15.62
N LEU A 354 5.81 18.30 -14.85
CA LEU A 354 4.82 18.29 -13.79
C LEU A 354 5.52 18.43 -12.45
N THR A 355 5.10 19.39 -11.63
CA THR A 355 5.62 19.60 -10.26
C THR A 355 4.50 19.80 -9.27
N ASP A 356 4.82 19.62 -7.98
CA ASP A 356 3.98 20.06 -6.87
C ASP A 356 4.26 21.52 -6.49
N GLY A 357 3.44 22.07 -5.59
CA GLY A 357 3.55 23.46 -5.16
C GLY A 357 4.81 23.83 -4.37
N SER A 358 5.74 22.87 -4.14
CA SER A 358 7.02 23.16 -3.47
C SER A 358 8.10 23.63 -4.43
N VAL A 359 7.90 23.45 -5.73
CA VAL A 359 8.83 23.89 -6.78
C VAL A 359 8.07 24.65 -7.86
N ALA A 360 8.54 25.82 -8.21
CA ALA A 360 8.13 26.54 -9.41
C ALA A 360 9.25 26.45 -10.45
N LEU A 361 8.90 26.06 -11.69
CA LEU A 361 9.84 25.97 -12.79
C LEU A 361 9.91 27.26 -13.61
N ASP A 362 11.03 27.44 -14.29
CA ASP A 362 11.20 28.44 -15.35
C ASP A 362 10.48 27.95 -16.61
N GLY A 363 9.25 28.36 -16.78
CA GLY A 363 8.37 27.91 -17.85
C GLY A 363 6.98 28.51 -17.71
N GLU A 364 6.17 28.29 -18.73
CA GLU A 364 4.78 28.70 -18.76
C GLU A 364 3.89 27.64 -18.08
N PRO A 365 3.11 27.97 -17.04
CA PRO A 365 2.14 27.04 -16.49
C PRO A 365 0.98 26.85 -17.49
N VAL A 366 0.83 25.66 -18.02
CA VAL A 366 -0.18 25.33 -19.04
C VAL A 366 -1.45 24.71 -18.47
N ALA A 367 -1.34 23.99 -17.33
CA ALA A 367 -2.48 23.41 -16.64
C ALA A 367 -2.19 23.20 -15.15
N ARG A 368 -3.25 23.07 -14.34
CA ARG A 368 -3.16 22.79 -12.91
C ARG A 368 -4.22 21.81 -12.48
N ASP A 369 -3.86 20.94 -11.56
CA ASP A 369 -4.79 20.20 -10.71
C ASP A 369 -4.72 20.79 -9.31
N GLU A 370 -5.63 21.69 -8.97
CA GLU A 370 -5.65 22.38 -7.66
C GLU A 370 -5.91 21.40 -6.51
N ARG A 371 -6.67 20.36 -6.76
CA ARG A 371 -7.01 19.32 -5.80
C ARG A 371 -5.78 18.52 -5.38
N LEU A 372 -4.91 18.17 -6.32
CA LEU A 372 -3.67 17.44 -6.07
C LEU A 372 -2.48 18.39 -5.83
N GLY A 373 -2.69 19.69 -5.97
CA GLY A 373 -1.62 20.69 -5.83
C GLY A 373 -0.53 20.59 -6.90
N LEU A 374 -0.89 20.10 -8.11
CA LEU A 374 0.05 19.89 -9.20
C LEU A 374 -0.04 21.01 -10.24
N THR A 375 1.11 21.40 -10.79
CA THR A 375 1.21 22.35 -11.91
C THR A 375 2.03 21.73 -13.04
N LEU A 376 1.46 21.75 -14.23
CA LEU A 376 2.11 21.36 -15.47
C LEU A 376 2.70 22.61 -16.14
N TYR A 377 3.99 22.57 -16.41
CA TYR A 377 4.74 23.63 -17.06
C TYR A 377 5.18 23.21 -18.46
N ARG A 378 5.18 24.15 -19.37
CA ARG A 378 5.94 24.08 -20.61
C ARG A 378 7.29 24.73 -20.38
N THR A 379 8.37 24.00 -20.52
CA THR A 379 9.73 24.41 -20.15
C THR A 379 10.67 24.57 -21.35
N ASP A 380 10.43 23.83 -22.41
CA ASP A 380 11.18 23.89 -23.68
C ASP A 380 12.71 23.78 -23.51
N GLY A 381 13.21 23.03 -22.52
CA GLY A 381 14.64 22.87 -22.30
C GLY A 381 15.04 22.34 -20.91
N PRO A 382 16.15 22.88 -20.35
CA PRO A 382 16.58 22.52 -19.01
C PRO A 382 15.51 22.78 -17.96
N LEU A 383 15.31 21.83 -17.05
CA LEU A 383 14.44 22.05 -15.89
C LEU A 383 15.15 22.96 -14.90
N ILE A 384 14.67 24.20 -14.78
CA ILE A 384 15.21 25.22 -13.85
C ILE A 384 14.17 25.49 -12.77
N SER A 385 14.49 25.14 -11.53
CA SER A 385 13.70 25.50 -10.36
C SER A 385 13.92 26.97 -10.01
N THR A 386 12.93 27.81 -10.30
CA THR A 386 13.00 29.22 -9.95
C THR A 386 12.73 29.48 -8.47
N THR A 387 11.90 28.65 -7.86
CA THR A 387 11.57 28.71 -6.42
C THR A 387 11.46 27.31 -5.87
N SER A 388 12.01 27.06 -4.69
CA SER A 388 11.86 25.81 -3.97
C SER A 388 11.60 26.04 -2.49
N VAL A 389 10.70 25.21 -1.93
CA VAL A 389 10.36 25.15 -0.50
C VAL A 389 10.56 23.71 -0.03
N ILE A 390 11.42 23.52 0.95
CA ILE A 390 11.74 22.21 1.54
C ILE A 390 11.40 22.25 3.03
N GLY A 391 10.90 21.16 3.60
CA GLY A 391 10.52 21.05 5.01
C GLY A 391 9.06 21.35 5.30
N VAL A 392 8.22 21.46 4.26
CA VAL A 392 6.76 21.54 4.35
C VAL A 392 6.15 20.29 3.73
N TYR A 393 5.29 19.59 4.47
CA TYR A 393 4.57 18.40 4.03
C TYR A 393 3.39 18.76 3.09
N ASN A 394 2.80 17.77 2.43
CA ASN A 394 1.69 17.95 1.48
C ASN A 394 0.43 18.54 2.11
N ASP A 395 0.19 18.30 3.39
CA ASP A 395 -0.89 18.86 4.19
C ASP A 395 -0.54 20.23 4.80
N GLN A 396 0.54 20.84 4.31
CA GLN A 396 1.06 22.16 4.69
C GLN A 396 1.68 22.25 6.09
N TRP A 397 1.73 21.16 6.84
CA TRP A 397 2.51 21.13 8.07
C TRP A 397 4.00 21.28 7.79
N SER A 398 4.69 22.02 8.64
CA SER A 398 6.16 22.08 8.63
C SER A 398 6.75 21.01 9.55
N GLY A 399 8.01 20.64 9.30
CA GLY A 399 8.89 20.10 10.34
C GLY A 399 9.47 21.22 11.22
N ALA A 400 10.54 20.89 11.95
CA ALA A 400 11.28 21.87 12.75
C ALA A 400 12.00 22.93 11.91
N GLU A 401 12.34 22.60 10.66
CA GLU A 401 13.03 23.49 9.75
C GLU A 401 12.33 23.55 8.40
N VAL A 402 12.22 24.79 7.83
CA VAL A 402 11.76 25.03 6.46
C VAL A 402 12.77 25.90 5.75
N SER A 403 13.10 25.55 4.51
CA SER A 403 14.00 26.31 3.65
C SER A 403 13.24 26.82 2.42
N TYR A 404 13.34 28.11 2.17
CA TYR A 404 12.89 28.77 0.96
C TYR A 404 14.09 29.22 0.14
N ARG A 405 14.07 29.01 -1.15
CA ARG A 405 15.07 29.49 -2.10
C ARG A 405 14.40 29.98 -3.38
N ARG A 406 14.97 31.10 -3.93
CA ARG A 406 14.58 31.63 -5.21
C ARG A 406 15.83 32.06 -5.99
N VAL A 407 16.00 31.51 -7.19
CA VAL A 407 17.06 31.92 -8.12
C VAL A 407 16.58 33.10 -8.97
N ARG A 408 17.51 33.77 -9.66
CA ARG A 408 17.26 35.02 -10.43
C ARG A 408 16.61 36.09 -9.57
N CYS A 409 16.93 36.13 -8.32
CA CYS A 409 16.42 37.06 -7.33
C CYS A 409 17.33 38.28 -7.21
N ARG A 410 16.70 39.47 -7.06
CA ARG A 410 17.39 40.74 -6.86
C ARG A 410 17.19 41.32 -5.44
N GLY A 411 16.71 40.53 -4.53
CA GLY A 411 16.26 40.94 -3.20
C GLY A 411 14.73 41.09 -3.18
N GLY A 412 14.19 41.73 -2.15
CA GLY A 412 12.74 41.96 -2.00
C GLY A 412 12.20 41.49 -0.67
N THR A 413 10.92 41.14 -0.63
CA THR A 413 10.23 40.68 0.58
C THR A 413 9.51 39.35 0.29
N LEU A 414 9.70 38.38 1.18
CA LEU A 414 8.91 37.15 1.22
C LEU A 414 7.86 37.29 2.32
N THR A 415 6.59 37.22 1.95
CA THR A 415 5.47 37.14 2.89
C THR A 415 5.03 35.69 3.02
N VAL A 416 5.02 35.17 4.23
CA VAL A 416 4.62 33.77 4.52
C VAL A 416 3.39 33.79 5.41
N THR A 417 2.32 33.10 4.98
CA THR A 417 1.12 32.93 5.81
C THR A 417 1.29 31.66 6.65
N LEU A 418 1.13 31.84 7.96
CA LEU A 418 1.36 30.82 8.99
C LEU A 418 0.09 30.61 9.83
N ASP A 419 -0.25 29.37 10.13
CA ASP A 419 -1.35 29.03 11.04
C ASP A 419 -0.86 28.06 12.13
N SER A 420 -1.29 28.28 13.37
CA SER A 420 -1.13 27.35 14.47
C SER A 420 -2.42 26.54 14.68
N ASP A 421 -2.29 25.23 14.86
CA ASP A 421 -3.44 24.32 15.03
C ASP A 421 -3.69 24.04 16.54
N PRO A 422 -4.84 24.48 17.09
CA PRO A 422 -5.18 24.27 18.48
C PRO A 422 -5.48 22.79 18.83
N GLY A 423 -5.71 21.93 17.82
CA GLY A 423 -5.87 20.49 18.03
C GLY A 423 -4.56 19.78 18.39
N LEU A 424 -3.42 20.37 18.02
CA LEU A 424 -2.10 19.80 18.31
C LEU A 424 -1.31 20.63 19.34
N PHE A 425 -1.47 21.97 19.33
CA PHE A 425 -0.71 22.88 20.20
C PHE A 425 -1.65 23.66 21.13
N ASP A 426 -1.38 23.59 22.41
CA ASP A 426 -2.02 24.33 23.50
C ASP A 426 -1.16 25.49 24.01
N GLU A 427 0.09 25.58 23.54
CA GLU A 427 1.04 26.63 23.86
C GLU A 427 1.47 27.40 22.60
N PRO A 428 1.88 28.66 22.73
CA PRO A 428 2.34 29.45 21.58
C PRO A 428 3.57 28.83 20.90
N GLN A 429 3.58 28.93 19.59
CA GLN A 429 4.72 28.50 18.75
C GLN A 429 5.53 29.72 18.30
N THR A 430 6.82 29.55 18.14
CA THR A 430 7.73 30.58 17.62
C THR A 430 8.29 30.14 16.28
N VAL A 431 8.13 31.01 15.29
CA VAL A 431 8.76 30.85 13.97
C VAL A 431 9.82 31.93 13.81
N THR A 432 11.06 31.51 13.63
CA THR A 432 12.19 32.41 13.35
C THR A 432 12.62 32.24 11.92
N ALA A 433 12.58 33.29 11.13
CA ALA A 433 13.13 33.32 9.78
C ALA A 433 14.48 34.03 9.76
N THR A 434 15.48 33.41 9.13
CA THR A 434 16.81 34.00 8.89
C THR A 434 17.08 34.06 7.40
N SER A 435 17.47 35.22 6.90
CA SER A 435 17.78 35.44 5.48
C SER A 435 19.01 36.33 5.34
N GLY A 436 19.50 36.51 4.10
CA GLY A 436 20.57 37.49 3.82
C GLY A 436 20.16 38.95 4.07
N GLY A 437 18.86 39.23 4.17
CA GLY A 437 18.30 40.53 4.46
C GLY A 437 18.05 40.80 5.95
N GLY A 438 18.24 39.81 6.81
CA GLY A 438 18.02 39.96 8.25
C GLY A 438 17.30 38.78 8.90
N ARG A 439 16.84 39.02 10.11
CA ARG A 439 16.07 38.04 10.92
C ARG A 439 14.67 38.61 11.18
N ALA A 440 13.67 37.77 11.04
CA ALA A 440 12.29 38.04 11.44
C ALA A 440 11.85 36.95 12.45
N LEU A 441 11.02 37.33 13.40
CA LEU A 441 10.50 36.45 14.43
C LEU A 441 9.02 36.66 14.58
N MET A 442 8.26 35.59 14.67
CA MET A 442 6.83 35.56 14.91
C MET A 442 6.49 34.57 16.02
N ARG A 443 5.65 35.01 16.96
CA ARG A 443 5.03 34.15 17.94
C ARG A 443 3.57 33.98 17.54
N LEU A 444 3.11 32.76 17.41
CA LEU A 444 1.73 32.41 17.08
C LEU A 444 1.04 31.83 18.30
N GLU A 445 -0.08 32.39 18.69
CA GLU A 445 -0.97 31.77 19.67
C GLU A 445 -1.73 30.58 19.02
N PRO A 446 -2.21 29.59 19.80
CA PRO A 446 -3.06 28.54 19.27
C PRO A 446 -4.27 29.10 18.51
N ALA A 447 -4.59 28.49 17.36
CA ALA A 447 -5.63 28.95 16.42
C ALA A 447 -5.36 30.29 15.72
N GLU A 448 -4.19 30.89 15.88
CA GLU A 448 -3.83 32.13 15.18
C GLU A 448 -3.40 31.86 13.75
N SER A 449 -3.88 32.70 12.82
CA SER A 449 -3.40 32.82 11.45
C SER A 449 -2.81 34.21 11.22
N THR A 450 -1.56 34.26 10.76
CA THR A 450 -0.85 35.54 10.61
C THR A 450 0.16 35.50 9.47
N GLN A 451 0.71 36.67 9.12
CA GLN A 451 1.69 36.83 8.05
C GLN A 451 3.05 37.27 8.60
N LEU A 452 4.08 36.45 8.31
CA LEU A 452 5.46 36.79 8.59
C LEU A 452 6.14 37.40 7.35
N ARG A 453 6.63 38.61 7.47
CA ARG A 453 7.39 39.28 6.40
C ARG A 453 8.88 39.13 6.62
N VAL A 454 9.56 38.57 5.63
CA VAL A 454 11.00 38.27 5.68
C VAL A 454 11.72 39.05 4.60
N PRO A 455 12.60 40.00 4.96
CA PRO A 455 13.38 40.75 3.96
C PRO A 455 14.38 39.79 3.31
N LEU A 456 14.46 39.82 1.98
CA LEU A 456 15.39 38.98 1.22
C LEU A 456 16.49 39.87 0.61
N ALA A 457 17.75 39.43 0.76
CA ALA A 457 18.88 39.99 0.03
C ALA A 457 19.45 38.94 -0.94
N ALA A 458 19.75 39.41 -2.15
CA ALA A 458 20.36 38.55 -3.16
C ALA A 458 21.86 38.34 -2.90
N LYS A 459 22.31 37.11 -2.96
CA LYS A 459 23.72 36.71 -2.99
C LYS A 459 23.94 35.88 -4.26
N GLY A 460 24.72 36.39 -5.20
CA GLY A 460 24.96 35.70 -6.46
C GLY A 460 23.69 35.45 -7.30
N GLY A 461 22.69 36.30 -7.20
CA GLY A 461 21.41 36.13 -7.90
C GLY A 461 20.43 35.18 -7.22
N VAL A 462 20.75 34.70 -6.02
CA VAL A 462 19.90 33.78 -5.23
C VAL A 462 19.46 34.48 -3.93
N CYS A 463 18.16 34.37 -3.63
CA CYS A 463 17.60 34.76 -2.34
C CYS A 463 17.21 33.47 -1.58
N SER A 464 17.57 33.40 -0.29
CA SER A 464 17.19 32.28 0.57
C SER A 464 16.70 32.78 1.93
N ALA A 465 15.78 32.01 2.51
CA ALA A 465 15.33 32.15 3.88
C ALA A 465 15.25 30.78 4.53
N ARG A 466 15.71 30.66 5.77
CA ARG A 466 15.56 29.48 6.62
C ARG A 466 14.62 29.81 7.75
N PHE A 467 13.65 28.97 7.98
CA PHE A 467 12.69 29.09 9.08
C PHE A 467 12.98 27.97 10.07
N THR A 468 12.98 28.30 11.36
CA THR A 468 12.99 27.33 12.46
C THR A 468 11.68 27.47 13.23
N VAL A 469 11.06 26.36 13.55
CA VAL A 469 9.75 26.30 14.22
C VAL A 469 9.92 25.57 15.55
N SER A 470 9.41 26.16 16.62
CA SER A 470 9.46 25.55 17.98
C SER A 470 8.27 26.05 18.81
N PRO A 471 7.64 25.18 19.62
CA PRO A 471 7.85 23.74 19.68
C PRO A 471 7.29 22.98 18.47
N THR A 472 7.73 21.77 18.31
CA THR A 472 7.17 20.77 17.38
C THR A 472 6.62 19.59 18.20
N LYS A 473 5.63 18.89 17.66
CA LYS A 473 5.03 17.70 18.30
C LYS A 473 4.86 16.57 17.30
N VAL A 474 4.93 15.33 17.79
CA VAL A 474 4.52 14.12 17.05
C VAL A 474 3.07 13.83 17.46
N PRO A 475 2.09 13.86 16.54
CA PRO A 475 0.67 13.77 16.89
C PRO A 475 0.27 12.44 17.52
N GLY A 476 0.97 11.35 17.21
CA GLY A 476 0.56 10.00 17.58
C GLY A 476 -0.50 9.44 16.63
N GLY A 477 -1.20 8.36 17.03
CA GLY A 477 -2.28 7.78 16.21
C GLY A 477 -1.81 7.19 14.87
N GLY A 478 -0.49 6.87 14.76
CA GLY A 478 0.14 6.35 13.53
C GLY A 478 0.84 7.40 12.67
N ASP A 479 0.70 8.69 12.96
CA ASP A 479 1.53 9.73 12.36
C ASP A 479 2.83 9.88 13.18
N THR A 480 3.96 9.60 12.55
CA THR A 480 5.30 9.65 13.17
C THR A 480 6.07 10.92 12.81
N ARG A 481 5.45 11.83 12.04
CA ARG A 481 6.10 13.07 11.63
C ARG A 481 6.22 14.02 12.81
N GLU A 482 7.31 14.75 12.85
CA GLU A 482 7.46 15.89 13.74
C GLU A 482 6.81 17.12 13.07
N LEU A 483 5.71 17.63 13.64
CA LEU A 483 4.90 18.69 13.07
C LEU A 483 5.11 20.01 13.83
N GLY A 484 5.23 21.10 13.09
CA GLY A 484 5.39 22.46 13.59
C GLY A 484 4.14 23.32 13.39
N VAL A 485 4.21 24.31 12.49
CA VAL A 485 3.08 25.17 12.09
C VAL A 485 2.68 24.88 10.63
N HIS A 486 1.49 25.31 10.23
CA HIS A 486 1.13 25.27 8.81
C HIS A 486 1.76 26.45 8.06
N PHE A 487 2.41 26.15 6.96
CA PHE A 487 2.87 27.14 5.97
C PHE A 487 1.88 27.16 4.81
N ARG A 488 0.92 28.08 4.83
CA ARG A 488 -0.18 28.14 3.86
C ARG A 488 0.22 28.72 2.51
N ALA A 489 0.99 29.79 2.53
CA ALA A 489 1.40 30.48 1.30
C ALA A 489 2.80 31.09 1.44
N PHE A 490 3.50 31.17 0.32
CA PHE A 490 4.77 31.88 0.14
C PHE A 490 4.60 32.89 -1.01
N GLU A 491 4.56 34.18 -0.70
CA GLU A 491 4.39 35.26 -1.67
C GLU A 491 5.64 36.12 -1.76
N TYR A 492 6.27 36.13 -2.91
CA TYR A 492 7.46 36.93 -3.15
C TYR A 492 7.08 38.24 -3.84
N THR A 493 7.53 39.35 -3.27
CA THR A 493 7.44 40.70 -3.85
C THR A 493 8.84 41.20 -4.18
N ALA A 494 9.09 41.52 -5.45
CA ALA A 494 10.35 42.10 -5.89
C ALA A 494 10.57 43.49 -5.24
N PRO A 495 11.83 43.96 -5.17
CA PRO A 495 12.16 45.27 -4.60
C PRO A 495 11.61 46.44 -5.38
#